data_157a7c599d45e0a10af7f6cb64017130
#
_entry.id   157a7c599d45e0a10af7f6cb64017130
#
_cell.length_a   1.000
_cell.length_b   1.000
_cell.length_c   1.000
_cell.angle_alpha   90.00
_cell.angle_beta   90.00
_cell.angle_gamma   90.00
#
_symmetry.space_group_name_H-M   'P 1'
#
loop_
_entity.id
_entity.type
_entity.pdbx_description
1 polymer ?
#
loop_
_entity_poly.entity_id
_entity_poly.type
_entity_poly.pdbx_seq_one_letter_code
_entity_poly.pdbx_strand_id
1 'polypeptide(L)'
;MPNAYTFAMRGKQPFVVMHTSLIDLLTDEEVKAVIAHELGHLKCEHGVYLTLANLIVLAAGQISPVGTVLVQGLQAQMLEWLRCAEFTCDRAALLATQDPKVVASVLMKLAGGSPTLAPKLNVDAFLAQARAYDDLSSTQLGELLKQAQTAQLSHPVPVLRAREIDRWASSKDYESLVQNRSVCYDGETNKKGGWRNW
;
A
#
# COMPACT_ATOMS: atom_id res chain seq x y z
N MET A 1 3.89 -11.39 14.87
CA MET A 1 3.99 -11.17 13.42
C MET A 1 4.43 -9.73 13.20
N PRO A 2 5.45 -9.45 12.39
CA PRO A 2 5.89 -8.08 12.10
C PRO A 2 4.74 -7.29 11.47
N ASN A 3 4.42 -6.12 12.01
CA ASN A 3 3.34 -5.28 11.49
C ASN A 3 3.55 -3.82 11.91
N ALA A 4 3.00 -2.91 11.10
CA ALA A 4 2.78 -1.52 11.44
C ALA A 4 1.36 -1.13 11.02
N TYR A 5 0.79 -0.13 11.66
CA TYR A 5 -0.50 0.42 11.28
C TYR A 5 -0.68 1.84 11.80
N THR A 6 -1.51 2.59 11.13
CA THR A 6 -1.89 3.93 11.52
C THR A 6 -3.25 3.93 12.21
N PHE A 7 -3.39 4.79 13.18
CA PHE A 7 -4.66 5.05 13.84
C PHE A 7 -4.95 6.54 13.85
N ALA A 8 -6.09 6.90 13.28
CA ALA A 8 -6.59 8.27 13.27
C ALA A 8 -8.01 8.30 13.85
N MET A 9 -8.25 9.20 14.79
CA MET A 9 -9.56 9.41 15.40
C MET A 9 -9.86 10.91 15.33
N ARG A 10 -11.09 11.25 14.93
CA ARG A 10 -11.54 12.64 14.83
C ARG A 10 -11.31 13.40 16.15
N GLY A 11 -10.64 14.53 16.08
CA GLY A 11 -10.34 15.37 17.25
C GLY A 11 -9.15 14.92 18.09
N LYS A 12 -8.39 13.88 17.66
CA LYS A 12 -7.16 13.44 18.31
C LYS A 12 -6.01 13.42 17.31
N GLN A 13 -4.79 13.57 17.80
CA GLN A 13 -3.62 13.43 16.94
C GLN A 13 -3.51 11.98 16.45
N PRO A 14 -3.29 11.77 15.14
CA PRO A 14 -3.04 10.44 14.61
C PRO A 14 -1.67 9.92 15.08
N PHE A 15 -1.54 8.61 15.17
CA PHE A 15 -0.28 7.97 15.53
C PHE A 15 -0.05 6.70 14.70
N VAL A 16 1.22 6.35 14.58
CA VAL A 16 1.67 5.12 13.92
C VAL A 16 2.11 4.14 15.02
N VAL A 17 1.61 2.92 14.95
CA VAL A 17 2.05 1.83 15.82
C VAL A 17 2.98 0.94 15.03
N MET A 18 4.16 0.65 15.59
CA MET A 18 5.14 -0.26 15.02
C MET A 18 5.42 -1.39 16.00
N HIS A 19 5.31 -2.63 15.54
CA HIS A 19 5.66 -3.78 16.35
C HIS A 19 7.18 -3.90 16.44
N THR A 20 7.72 -4.23 17.63
CA THR A 20 9.16 -4.44 17.82
C THR A 20 9.71 -5.53 16.90
N SER A 21 8.93 -6.59 16.64
CA SER A 21 9.29 -7.64 15.69
C SER A 21 9.49 -7.15 14.25
N LEU A 22 8.93 -5.99 13.89
CA LEU A 22 9.17 -5.35 12.60
C LEU A 22 10.55 -4.66 12.61
N ILE A 23 10.87 -3.96 13.69
CA ILE A 23 12.17 -3.30 13.87
C ILE A 23 13.30 -4.33 13.89
N ASP A 24 13.08 -5.49 14.52
CA ASP A 24 14.05 -6.60 14.56
C ASP A 24 14.28 -7.25 13.17
N LEU A 25 13.31 -7.14 12.26
CA LEU A 25 13.36 -7.74 10.93
C LEU A 25 13.99 -6.82 9.89
N LEU A 26 13.79 -5.53 10.01
CA LEU A 26 14.05 -4.52 8.97
C LEU A 26 15.32 -3.72 9.30
N THR A 27 15.98 -3.23 8.26
CA THR A 27 17.04 -2.21 8.38
C THR A 27 16.43 -0.83 8.61
N ASP A 28 17.22 0.16 9.02
CA ASP A 28 16.75 1.53 9.26
C ASP A 28 16.10 2.16 8.03
N GLU A 29 16.66 1.94 6.82
CA GLU A 29 16.09 2.43 5.57
C GLU A 29 14.76 1.72 5.23
N GLU A 30 14.64 0.43 5.55
CA GLU A 30 13.39 -0.30 5.38
C GLU A 30 12.34 0.14 6.41
N VAL A 31 12.72 0.44 7.64
CA VAL A 31 11.84 1.04 8.66
C VAL A 31 11.35 2.42 8.20
N LYS A 32 12.22 3.23 7.62
CA LYS A 32 11.86 4.52 7.01
C LYS A 32 10.82 4.34 5.89
N ALA A 33 10.98 3.32 5.04
CA ALA A 33 9.99 2.99 4.00
C ALA A 33 8.61 2.66 4.61
N VAL A 34 8.58 1.83 5.66
CA VAL A 34 7.33 1.48 6.36
C VAL A 34 6.68 2.72 6.98
N ILE A 35 7.44 3.57 7.66
CA ILE A 35 6.91 4.82 8.24
C ILE A 35 6.31 5.71 7.14
N ALA A 36 7.00 5.87 6.02
CA ALA A 36 6.50 6.67 4.90
C ALA A 36 5.23 6.08 4.28
N HIS A 37 5.12 4.75 4.18
CA HIS A 37 3.92 4.05 3.76
C HIS A 37 2.74 4.35 4.69
N GLU A 38 2.92 4.21 6.00
CA GLU A 38 1.90 4.50 7.00
C GLU A 38 1.48 5.98 7.00
N LEU A 39 2.43 6.89 6.85
CA LEU A 39 2.14 8.31 6.67
C LEU A 39 1.35 8.59 5.38
N GLY A 40 1.55 7.79 4.34
CA GLY A 40 0.73 7.81 3.12
C GLY A 40 -0.75 7.53 3.42
N HIS A 41 -1.04 6.52 4.24
CA HIS A 41 -2.42 6.22 4.68
C HIS A 41 -3.04 7.40 5.44
N LEU A 42 -2.29 8.03 6.34
CA LEU A 42 -2.75 9.21 7.08
C LEU A 42 -2.99 10.40 6.15
N LYS A 43 -2.05 10.68 5.25
CA LYS A 43 -2.13 11.82 4.34
C LYS A 43 -3.31 11.74 3.38
N CYS A 44 -3.62 10.54 2.91
CA CYS A 44 -4.72 10.26 1.98
C CYS A 44 -6.04 9.94 2.71
N GLU A 45 -6.09 10.02 4.04
CA GLU A 45 -7.28 9.77 4.85
C GLU A 45 -7.94 8.40 4.60
N HIS A 46 -7.14 7.38 4.23
CA HIS A 46 -7.65 6.07 3.84
C HIS A 46 -8.52 5.43 4.94
N GLY A 47 -8.18 5.61 6.22
CA GLY A 47 -8.96 5.11 7.34
C GLY A 47 -10.36 5.73 7.46
N VAL A 48 -10.50 7.01 7.11
CA VAL A 48 -11.79 7.72 7.12
C VAL A 48 -12.70 7.17 6.02
N TYR A 49 -12.18 7.05 4.80
CA TYR A 49 -12.93 6.51 3.66
C TYR A 49 -13.32 5.05 3.88
N LEU A 50 -12.41 4.24 4.45
CA LEU A 50 -12.69 2.84 4.77
C LEU A 50 -13.82 2.73 5.82
N THR A 51 -13.80 3.56 6.85
CA THR A 51 -14.85 3.59 7.88
C THR A 51 -16.19 3.97 7.27
N LEU A 52 -16.23 5.00 6.42
CA LEU A 52 -17.45 5.43 5.74
C LEU A 52 -17.99 4.33 4.81
N ALA A 53 -17.13 3.68 4.03
CA ALA A 53 -17.52 2.58 3.15
C ALA A 53 -18.11 1.41 3.93
N ASN A 54 -17.52 1.02 5.06
CA ASN A 54 -18.03 -0.03 5.92
C ASN A 54 -19.40 0.33 6.51
N LEU A 55 -19.63 1.59 6.91
CA LEU A 55 -20.93 2.05 7.38
C LEU A 55 -21.99 1.99 6.30
N ILE A 56 -21.65 2.34 5.05
CA ILE A 56 -22.56 2.25 3.90
C ILE A 56 -22.93 0.79 3.63
N VAL A 57 -21.95 -0.12 3.63
CA VAL A 57 -22.18 -1.55 3.44
C VAL A 57 -23.07 -2.11 4.54
N LEU A 58 -22.83 -1.73 5.80
CA LEU A 58 -23.66 -2.14 6.94
C LEU A 58 -25.09 -1.65 6.80
N ALA A 59 -25.29 -0.38 6.45
CA ALA A 59 -26.62 0.19 6.26
C ALA A 59 -27.36 -0.47 5.09
N ALA A 60 -26.71 -0.66 3.95
CA ALA A 60 -27.31 -1.29 2.77
C ALA A 60 -27.74 -2.74 3.04
N GLY A 61 -26.99 -3.49 3.87
CA GLY A 61 -27.31 -4.87 4.25
C GLY A 61 -28.59 -5.01 5.07
N GLN A 62 -29.12 -3.90 5.65
CA GLN A 62 -30.35 -3.92 6.45
C GLN A 62 -31.63 -3.69 5.61
N ILE A 63 -31.51 -3.29 4.33
CA ILE A 63 -32.63 -2.71 3.60
C ILE A 63 -33.51 -3.74 2.87
N SER A 64 -33.03 -4.93 2.48
CA SER A 64 -33.84 -5.94 1.76
C SER A 64 -32.96 -7.07 1.17
N PRO A 65 -33.56 -8.21 0.68
CA PRO A 65 -32.80 -9.20 -0.11
C PRO A 65 -32.12 -8.62 -1.36
N VAL A 66 -32.68 -7.57 -1.97
CA VAL A 66 -32.06 -6.83 -3.09
C VAL A 66 -30.80 -6.08 -2.62
N GLY A 67 -30.74 -5.67 -1.36
CA GLY A 67 -29.57 -5.06 -0.74
C GLY A 67 -28.34 -5.97 -0.76
N THR A 68 -28.52 -7.30 -0.74
CA THR A 68 -27.40 -8.25 -0.73
C THR A 68 -26.56 -8.16 -2.02
N VAL A 69 -27.19 -8.02 -3.18
CA VAL A 69 -26.47 -7.89 -4.47
C VAL A 69 -25.76 -6.55 -4.54
N LEU A 70 -26.41 -5.49 -4.05
CA LEU A 70 -25.78 -4.16 -3.96
C LEU A 70 -24.58 -4.16 -3.03
N VAL A 71 -24.68 -4.81 -1.86
CA VAL A 71 -23.58 -4.96 -0.88
C VAL A 71 -22.40 -5.69 -1.50
N GLN A 72 -22.62 -6.78 -2.24
CA GLN A 72 -21.55 -7.53 -2.91
C GLN A 72 -20.80 -6.66 -3.93
N GLY A 73 -21.52 -5.89 -4.73
CA GLY A 73 -20.93 -4.95 -5.68
C GLY A 73 -20.10 -3.86 -4.99
N LEU A 74 -20.62 -3.26 -3.92
CA LEU A 74 -19.91 -2.26 -3.12
C LEU A 74 -18.66 -2.84 -2.44
N GLN A 75 -18.74 -4.07 -1.93
CA GLN A 75 -17.58 -4.75 -1.31
C GLN A 75 -16.48 -5.00 -2.34
N ALA A 76 -16.82 -5.44 -3.56
CA ALA A 76 -15.84 -5.64 -4.62
C ALA A 76 -15.12 -4.34 -4.98
N GLN A 77 -15.86 -3.23 -5.14
CA GLN A 77 -15.28 -1.91 -5.40
C GLN A 77 -14.42 -1.42 -4.23
N MET A 78 -14.84 -1.67 -2.99
CA MET A 78 -14.06 -1.32 -1.81
C MET A 78 -12.74 -2.08 -1.75
N LEU A 79 -12.72 -3.36 -2.08
CA LEU A 79 -11.48 -4.14 -2.16
C LEU A 79 -10.54 -3.63 -3.25
N GLU A 80 -11.08 -3.22 -4.41
CA GLU A 80 -10.30 -2.58 -5.47
C GLU A 80 -9.68 -1.25 -4.99
N TRP A 81 -10.49 -0.43 -4.35
CA TRP A 81 -10.02 0.84 -3.78
C TRP A 81 -8.93 0.63 -2.72
N LEU A 82 -9.08 -0.37 -1.83
CA LEU A 82 -8.06 -0.73 -0.85
C LEU A 82 -6.72 -1.10 -1.51
N ARG A 83 -6.76 -1.88 -2.59
CA ARG A 83 -5.55 -2.20 -3.36
C ARG A 83 -4.88 -0.97 -3.96
N CYS A 84 -5.67 -0.03 -4.49
CA CYS A 84 -5.15 1.23 -5.00
C CYS A 84 -4.56 2.11 -3.88
N ALA A 85 -5.15 2.09 -2.68
CA ALA A 85 -4.63 2.77 -1.51
C ALA A 85 -3.24 2.25 -1.11
N GLU A 86 -3.06 0.91 -1.10
CA GLU A 86 -1.75 0.29 -0.85
C GLU A 86 -0.70 0.73 -1.87
N PHE A 87 -1.01 0.71 -3.17
CA PHE A 87 -0.08 1.19 -4.21
C PHE A 87 0.27 2.67 -4.05
N THR A 88 -0.68 3.49 -3.61
CA THR A 88 -0.43 4.91 -3.31
C THR A 88 0.55 5.07 -2.14
N CYS A 89 0.39 4.29 -1.09
CA CYS A 89 1.28 4.31 0.07
C CYS A 89 2.67 3.73 -0.26
N ASP A 90 2.76 2.72 -1.12
CA ASP A 90 4.05 2.23 -1.63
C ASP A 90 4.81 3.29 -2.42
N ARG A 91 4.11 4.11 -3.21
CA ARG A 91 4.71 5.26 -3.90
C ARG A 91 5.22 6.31 -2.90
N ALA A 92 4.49 6.56 -1.82
CA ALA A 92 4.98 7.44 -0.75
C ALA A 92 6.27 6.88 -0.11
N ALA A 93 6.34 5.57 0.13
CA ALA A 93 7.55 4.91 0.61
C ALA A 93 8.73 5.08 -0.38
N LEU A 94 8.50 4.89 -1.68
CA LEU A 94 9.52 5.08 -2.70
C LEU A 94 9.99 6.54 -2.80
N LEU A 95 9.09 7.50 -2.70
CA LEU A 95 9.48 8.92 -2.69
C LEU A 95 10.37 9.28 -1.49
N ALA A 96 10.13 8.64 -0.34
CA ALA A 96 10.92 8.89 0.87
C ALA A 96 12.30 8.21 0.83
N THR A 97 12.39 7.00 0.29
CA THR A 97 13.64 6.23 0.23
C THR A 97 14.46 6.47 -1.03
N GLN A 98 13.78 6.83 -2.13
CA GLN A 98 14.35 6.99 -3.47
C GLN A 98 15.09 5.74 -3.99
N ASP A 99 14.81 4.59 -3.42
CA ASP A 99 15.36 3.29 -3.82
C ASP A 99 14.24 2.23 -3.91
N PRO A 100 13.87 1.77 -5.12
CA PRO A 100 12.83 0.76 -5.29
C PRO A 100 13.22 -0.59 -4.68
N LYS A 101 14.52 -0.89 -4.54
CA LYS A 101 14.97 -2.14 -3.90
C LYS A 101 14.67 -2.15 -2.40
N VAL A 102 14.75 -1.01 -1.73
CA VAL A 102 14.38 -0.89 -0.31
C VAL A 102 12.91 -1.22 -0.12
N VAL A 103 12.02 -0.64 -0.93
CA VAL A 103 10.58 -0.92 -0.85
C VAL A 103 10.27 -2.39 -1.19
N ALA A 104 10.89 -2.92 -2.26
CA ALA A 104 10.73 -4.33 -2.62
C ALA A 104 11.25 -5.29 -1.54
N SER A 105 12.34 -4.95 -0.87
CA SER A 105 12.90 -5.73 0.24
C SER A 105 11.95 -5.77 1.44
N VAL A 106 11.33 -4.65 1.79
CA VAL A 106 10.27 -4.61 2.82
C VAL A 106 9.15 -5.57 2.48
N LEU A 107 8.61 -5.49 1.26
CA LEU A 107 7.51 -6.35 0.80
C LEU A 107 7.89 -7.84 0.85
N MET A 108 9.10 -8.17 0.42
CA MET A 108 9.64 -9.53 0.46
C MET A 108 9.79 -10.06 1.89
N LYS A 109 10.35 -9.25 2.80
CA LYS A 109 10.56 -9.63 4.20
C LYS A 109 9.25 -9.77 4.96
N LEU A 110 8.26 -8.89 4.70
CA LEU A 110 6.93 -8.99 5.31
C LEU A 110 6.15 -10.19 4.81
N ALA A 111 6.37 -10.63 3.55
CA ALA A 111 5.72 -11.79 2.98
C ALA A 111 6.20 -13.12 3.56
N GLY A 112 7.47 -13.28 3.82
CA GLY A 112 8.02 -14.58 4.21
C GLY A 112 9.31 -14.51 5.03
N GLY A 113 9.71 -13.31 5.45
CA GLY A 113 10.93 -13.12 6.21
C GLY A 113 10.77 -13.40 7.70
N SER A 114 11.85 -13.89 8.29
CA SER A 114 12.08 -13.87 9.72
C SER A 114 13.48 -13.33 9.96
N PRO A 115 13.84 -12.87 11.16
CA PRO A 115 15.21 -12.37 11.43
C PRO A 115 16.30 -13.34 11.03
N THR A 116 16.06 -14.65 11.14
CA THR A 116 17.01 -15.70 10.76
C THR A 116 17.06 -15.98 9.25
N LEU A 117 15.97 -15.72 8.51
CA LEU A 117 15.88 -15.95 7.07
C LEU A 117 16.13 -14.67 6.26
N ALA A 118 15.87 -13.49 6.82
CA ALA A 118 16.03 -12.23 6.12
C ALA A 118 17.41 -12.06 5.42
N PRO A 119 18.55 -12.45 6.02
CA PRO A 119 19.84 -12.35 5.35
C PRO A 119 20.03 -13.28 4.15
N LYS A 120 19.15 -14.29 4.00
CA LYS A 120 19.18 -15.25 2.89
C LYS A 120 18.25 -14.87 1.75
N LEU A 121 17.39 -13.87 1.95
CA LEU A 121 16.48 -13.39 0.94
C LEU A 121 17.22 -12.54 -0.09
N ASN A 122 16.84 -12.69 -1.37
CA ASN A 122 17.45 -11.98 -2.49
C ASN A 122 16.41 -11.08 -3.17
N VAL A 123 16.55 -9.78 -2.99
CA VAL A 123 15.62 -8.78 -3.53
C VAL A 123 15.66 -8.74 -5.06
N ASP A 124 16.82 -8.97 -5.69
CA ASP A 124 16.93 -8.97 -7.14
C ASP A 124 16.19 -10.18 -7.75
N ALA A 125 16.28 -11.36 -7.10
CA ALA A 125 15.51 -12.53 -7.50
C ALA A 125 14.00 -12.29 -7.30
N PHE A 126 13.60 -11.61 -6.23
CA PHE A 126 12.21 -11.25 -5.99
C PHE A 126 11.67 -10.27 -7.05
N LEU A 127 12.44 -9.27 -7.44
CA LEU A 127 12.10 -8.34 -8.52
C LEU A 127 12.07 -9.05 -9.89
N ALA A 128 12.99 -9.99 -10.15
CA ALA A 128 12.95 -10.81 -11.36
C ALA A 128 11.66 -11.64 -11.44
N GLN A 129 11.25 -12.24 -10.32
CA GLN A 129 9.96 -12.94 -10.22
C GLN A 129 8.77 -11.98 -10.46
N ALA A 130 8.84 -10.78 -9.91
CA ALA A 130 7.81 -9.75 -10.07
C ALA A 130 7.64 -9.34 -11.55
N ARG A 131 8.73 -9.21 -12.29
CA ARG A 131 8.73 -8.90 -13.72
C ARG A 131 8.21 -10.07 -14.55
N ALA A 132 8.63 -11.31 -14.25
CA ALA A 132 8.18 -12.52 -14.95
C ALA A 132 6.68 -12.80 -14.74
N TYR A 133 6.06 -12.23 -13.72
CA TYR A 133 4.63 -12.38 -13.47
C TYR A 133 3.76 -11.83 -14.62
N ASP A 134 4.27 -10.86 -15.40
CA ASP A 134 3.57 -10.33 -16.57
C ASP A 134 3.53 -11.32 -17.73
N ASP A 135 4.58 -12.10 -17.90
CA ASP A 135 4.67 -13.08 -18.97
C ASP A 135 3.65 -14.22 -18.76
N LEU A 136 3.39 -14.58 -17.49
CA LEU A 136 2.38 -15.57 -17.12
C LEU A 136 0.94 -15.08 -17.37
N SER A 137 0.70 -13.78 -17.29
CA SER A 137 -0.64 -13.20 -17.52
C SER A 137 -0.98 -13.00 -18.99
N SER A 138 -0.08 -13.30 -19.93
CA SER A 138 -0.33 -13.20 -21.37
C SER A 138 -1.30 -14.27 -21.91
N THR A 139 -1.66 -15.28 -21.10
CA THR A 139 -2.63 -16.30 -21.45
C THR A 139 -3.98 -16.06 -20.76
N GLN A 140 -5.10 -16.39 -21.44
CA GLN A 140 -6.45 -16.26 -20.86
C GLN A 140 -6.60 -17.01 -19.52
N LEU A 141 -5.96 -18.19 -19.40
CA LEU A 141 -5.95 -18.95 -18.16
C LEU A 141 -5.16 -18.25 -17.05
N GLY A 142 -4.02 -17.63 -17.40
CA GLY A 142 -3.21 -16.85 -16.46
C GLY A 142 -3.97 -15.63 -15.91
N GLU A 143 -4.71 -14.93 -16.74
CA GLU A 143 -5.58 -13.82 -16.36
C GLU A 143 -6.69 -14.26 -15.38
N LEU A 144 -7.37 -15.37 -15.68
CA LEU A 144 -8.42 -15.93 -14.81
C LEU A 144 -7.86 -16.36 -13.45
N LEU A 145 -6.70 -17.03 -13.42
CA LEU A 145 -6.05 -17.44 -12.18
C LEU A 145 -5.62 -16.24 -11.35
N LYS A 146 -5.08 -15.21 -11.99
CA LYS A 146 -4.70 -13.94 -11.35
C LYS A 146 -5.91 -13.24 -10.71
N GLN A 147 -7.01 -13.15 -11.44
CA GLN A 147 -8.25 -12.57 -10.93
C GLN A 147 -8.79 -13.38 -9.74
N ALA A 148 -8.81 -14.70 -9.82
CA ALA A 148 -9.26 -15.56 -8.74
C ALA A 148 -8.40 -15.44 -7.47
N GLN A 149 -7.08 -15.33 -7.63
CA GLN A 149 -6.15 -15.18 -6.50
C GLN A 149 -6.23 -13.81 -5.83
N THR A 150 -6.55 -12.76 -6.58
CA THR A 150 -6.51 -11.38 -6.07
C THR A 150 -7.88 -10.83 -5.68
N ALA A 151 -8.97 -11.42 -6.16
CA ALA A 151 -10.33 -10.88 -6.01
C ALA A 151 -10.80 -10.71 -4.55
N GLN A 152 -10.34 -11.56 -3.64
CA GLN A 152 -10.75 -11.53 -2.23
C GLN A 152 -9.71 -10.91 -1.28
N LEU A 153 -8.57 -10.46 -1.80
CA LEU A 153 -7.51 -9.89 -0.96
C LEU A 153 -7.73 -8.40 -0.74
N SER A 154 -7.74 -7.98 0.51
CA SER A 154 -7.72 -6.56 0.91
C SER A 154 -6.37 -5.90 0.60
N HIS A 155 -5.27 -6.68 0.65
CA HIS A 155 -3.94 -6.22 0.29
C HIS A 155 -3.47 -6.94 -0.98
N PRO A 156 -2.90 -6.22 -1.96
CA PRO A 156 -2.32 -6.87 -3.14
C PRO A 156 -1.18 -7.80 -2.74
N VAL A 157 -1.00 -8.87 -3.51
CA VAL A 157 0.11 -9.81 -3.30
C VAL A 157 1.44 -9.03 -3.35
N PRO A 158 2.38 -9.26 -2.41
CA PRO A 158 3.63 -8.51 -2.31
C PRO A 158 4.43 -8.44 -3.62
N VAL A 159 4.42 -9.50 -4.42
CA VAL A 159 5.08 -9.53 -5.72
C VAL A 159 4.46 -8.53 -6.72
N LEU A 160 3.14 -8.30 -6.66
CA LEU A 160 2.48 -7.31 -7.52
C LEU A 160 2.79 -5.88 -7.07
N ARG A 161 2.87 -5.65 -5.77
CA ARG A 161 3.27 -4.36 -5.22
C ARG A 161 4.71 -4.03 -5.61
N ALA A 162 5.63 -4.99 -5.48
CA ALA A 162 7.02 -4.82 -5.89
C ALA A 162 7.14 -4.52 -7.40
N ARG A 163 6.35 -5.20 -8.25
CA ARG A 163 6.29 -4.94 -9.70
C ARG A 163 5.85 -3.51 -10.00
N GLU A 164 4.77 -3.05 -9.37
CA GLU A 164 4.25 -1.69 -9.61
C GLU A 164 5.24 -0.62 -9.16
N ILE A 165 5.95 -0.84 -8.06
CA ILE A 165 7.00 0.05 -7.57
C ILE A 165 8.20 0.08 -8.54
N ASP A 166 8.65 -1.07 -9.02
CA ASP A 166 9.74 -1.19 -10.00
C ASP A 166 9.41 -0.46 -11.31
N ARG A 167 8.17 -0.62 -11.81
CA ARG A 167 7.67 0.10 -12.99
C ARG A 167 7.58 1.60 -12.78
N TRP A 168 6.99 2.01 -11.66
CA TRP A 168 6.82 3.42 -11.39
C TRP A 168 8.16 4.12 -11.16
N ALA A 169 9.12 3.47 -10.50
CA ALA A 169 10.49 3.98 -10.33
C ALA A 169 11.19 4.29 -11.67
N SER A 170 10.83 3.56 -12.73
CA SER A 170 11.36 3.73 -14.07
C SER A 170 10.54 4.70 -14.94
N SER A 171 9.50 5.33 -14.39
CA SER A 171 8.58 6.19 -15.13
C SER A 171 9.05 7.66 -15.15
N LYS A 172 8.65 8.38 -16.21
CA LYS A 172 8.88 9.83 -16.31
C LYS A 172 8.16 10.61 -15.20
N ASP A 173 7.03 10.11 -14.72
CA ASP A 173 6.28 10.74 -13.63
C ASP A 173 7.09 10.73 -12.33
N TYR A 174 7.69 9.58 -11.99
CA TYR A 174 8.55 9.48 -10.82
C TYR A 174 9.80 10.35 -10.97
N GLU A 175 10.46 10.30 -12.12
CA GLU A 175 11.63 11.11 -12.40
C GLU A 175 11.32 12.62 -12.27
N SER A 176 10.19 13.07 -12.82
CA SER A 176 9.72 14.44 -12.72
C SER A 176 9.48 14.87 -11.27
N LEU A 177 8.86 14.00 -10.45
CA LEU A 177 8.60 14.27 -9.04
C LEU A 177 9.90 14.41 -8.23
N VAL A 178 10.89 13.56 -8.50
CA VAL A 178 12.17 13.58 -7.79
C VAL A 178 13.05 14.75 -8.23
N GLN A 179 13.11 15.04 -9.55
CA GLN A 179 13.96 16.10 -10.08
C GLN A 179 13.40 17.49 -9.80
N ASN A 180 12.10 17.67 -9.96
CA ASN A 180 11.48 19.00 -9.81
C ASN A 180 11.41 19.46 -8.36
N ARG A 181 11.74 18.65 -7.38
CA ARG A 181 11.72 19.01 -5.95
C ARG A 181 10.65 20.06 -5.57
N SER A 182 9.88 20.46 -6.56
CA SER A 182 8.89 21.52 -6.61
C SER A 182 7.49 21.01 -6.25
N VAL A 183 7.35 19.78 -5.86
CA VAL A 183 6.35 19.44 -4.84
C VAL A 183 6.86 20.11 -3.57
N CYS A 184 7.29 21.31 -3.76
CA CYS A 184 7.71 22.21 -2.75
C CYS A 184 6.58 22.34 -1.77
N TYR A 185 6.88 22.07 -0.61
CA TYR A 185 6.35 22.70 0.55
C TYR A 185 6.28 24.20 0.31
N ASP A 186 5.37 24.65 -0.53
CA ASP A 186 4.88 26.00 -0.51
C ASP A 186 4.27 26.15 0.88
N GLY A 187 4.96 26.88 1.73
CA GLY A 187 4.51 27.12 3.11
C GLY A 187 3.11 27.72 3.17
N GLU A 188 2.54 28.16 2.04
CA GLU A 188 1.19 28.66 1.89
C GLU A 188 0.15 27.57 1.60
N THR A 189 0.48 26.50 0.89
CA THR A 189 -0.44 25.37 0.68
C THR A 189 -0.66 24.55 1.96
N ASN A 190 0.28 24.56 2.89
CA ASN A 190 0.12 23.95 4.21
C ASN A 190 -0.88 24.70 5.13
N LYS A 191 -1.27 25.93 4.80
CA LYS A 191 -2.23 26.71 5.60
C LYS A 191 -3.69 26.40 5.29
N LYS A 192 -3.98 25.71 4.18
CA LYS A 192 -5.36 25.48 3.67
C LYS A 192 -5.81 24.02 3.71
N GLY A 193 -5.44 23.21 4.66
CA GLY A 193 -6.01 21.88 4.79
C GLY A 193 -5.01 20.75 4.80
N GLY A 194 -3.88 20.97 5.40
CA GLY A 194 -2.99 19.87 5.77
C GLY A 194 -3.53 19.12 6.99
N TRP A 195 -3.04 17.93 7.20
CA TRP A 195 -3.27 17.07 8.37
C TRP A 195 -3.09 17.77 9.75
N ARG A 196 -2.67 19.03 9.78
CA ARG A 196 -2.54 19.86 10.99
C ARG A 196 -3.87 20.44 11.51
N ASN A 197 -4.94 20.28 10.75
CA ASN A 197 -6.28 20.75 11.15
C ASN A 197 -7.21 19.60 11.58
N TRP A 198 -6.65 18.49 12.02
CA TRP A 198 -7.37 17.32 12.53
C TRP A 198 -7.74 17.49 14.01
#